data_3db1f8d15aa5ad90eadf6e0051a2de0c
#
_entry.id   3db1f8d15aa5ad90eadf6e0051a2de0c
#
_cell.length_a   1.000
_cell.length_b   1.000
_cell.length_c   1.000
_cell.angle_alpha   90.00
_cell.angle_beta   90.00
_cell.angle_gamma   90.00
#
_symmetry.space_group_name_H-M   'P 1'
#
loop_
_entity.id
_entity.type
_entity.pdbx_description
1 polymer ?
#
loop_
_entity_poly.entity_id
_entity_poly.type
_entity_poly.pdbx_seq_one_letter_code
_entity_poly.pdbx_strand_id
1 'polypeptide(L)'
;MKAVITVIGKDMVGILAKVSTACAESNVNVADVTQTILQDYFTMIMLVEIEKMNLSFEEFRKKLEETVPEMKVHVMHEDIFNSMHRI
;
A
#
# COMPACT_ATOMS: atom_id res chain seq x y z
N MET A 1 11.48 10.27 2.51
CA MET A 1 10.01 10.47 2.63
C MET A 1 9.31 9.12 2.53
N LYS A 2 8.35 8.91 3.38
CA LYS A 2 7.66 7.62 3.44
C LYS A 2 6.17 7.80 3.19
N ALA A 3 5.55 6.72 2.73
CA ALA A 3 4.11 6.66 2.55
C ALA A 3 3.60 5.36 3.15
N VAL A 4 2.32 5.31 3.43
CA VAL A 4 1.66 4.13 3.97
C VAL A 4 0.62 3.68 2.95
N ILE A 5 0.69 2.40 2.58
CA ILE A 5 -0.28 1.77 1.68
C ILE A 5 -1.15 0.85 2.53
N THR A 6 -2.46 1.03 2.45
CA THR A 6 -3.42 0.15 3.12
C THR A 6 -4.22 -0.59 2.05
N VAL A 7 -4.29 -1.91 2.15
CA VAL A 7 -5.04 -2.75 1.23
C VAL A 7 -6.01 -3.60 2.04
N ILE A 8 -7.29 -3.50 1.74
CA ILE A 8 -8.34 -4.20 2.49
C ILE A 8 -9.28 -4.91 1.51
N GLY A 9 -9.59 -6.16 1.78
CA GLY A 9 -10.53 -6.92 0.96
C GLY A 9 -10.66 -8.34 1.43
N LYS A 10 -11.39 -9.15 0.66
CA LYS A 10 -11.65 -10.54 1.04
C LYS A 10 -10.63 -11.52 0.49
N ASP A 11 -10.11 -11.26 -0.70
CA ASP A 11 -9.15 -12.14 -1.34
C ASP A 11 -7.75 -11.76 -0.93
N MET A 12 -6.96 -12.72 -0.47
CA MET A 12 -5.61 -12.47 -0.02
C MET A 12 -4.56 -13.24 -0.82
N VAL A 13 -4.96 -14.08 -1.76
CA VAL A 13 -4.01 -14.87 -2.54
C VAL A 13 -3.25 -13.97 -3.50
N GLY A 14 -1.94 -13.91 -3.31
CA GLY A 14 -1.06 -13.16 -4.19
C GLY A 14 -1.11 -11.65 -4.04
N ILE A 15 -1.87 -11.11 -3.07
CA ILE A 15 -1.99 -9.66 -2.91
C ILE A 15 -0.65 -9.01 -2.58
N LEU A 16 0.10 -9.57 -1.64
CA LEU A 16 1.41 -9.03 -1.29
C LEU A 16 2.35 -9.06 -2.50
N ALA A 17 2.35 -10.15 -3.26
CA ALA A 17 3.21 -10.26 -4.44
C ALA A 17 2.85 -9.22 -5.49
N LYS A 18 1.56 -9.03 -5.76
CA LYS A 18 1.11 -8.06 -6.76
C LYS A 18 1.47 -6.63 -6.36
N VAL A 19 1.19 -6.26 -5.12
CA VAL A 19 1.48 -4.91 -4.65
C VAL A 19 2.97 -4.66 -4.57
N SER A 20 3.75 -5.63 -4.11
CA SER A 20 5.21 -5.51 -4.05
C SER A 20 5.82 -5.36 -5.44
N THR A 21 5.30 -6.08 -6.43
CA THR A 21 5.77 -5.97 -7.82
C THR A 21 5.48 -4.56 -8.35
N ALA A 22 4.27 -4.04 -8.09
CA ALA A 22 3.92 -2.68 -8.51
C ALA A 22 4.84 -1.65 -7.86
N CYS A 23 5.17 -1.85 -6.59
CA CYS A 23 6.13 -0.98 -5.89
C CYS A 23 7.50 -1.03 -6.58
N ALA A 24 7.99 -2.22 -6.86
CA ALA A 24 9.29 -2.39 -7.51
C ALA A 24 9.33 -1.70 -8.88
N GLU A 25 8.27 -1.86 -9.66
CA GLU A 25 8.17 -1.23 -10.99
C GLU A 25 8.13 0.29 -10.89
N SER A 26 7.65 0.82 -9.80
CA SER A 26 7.54 2.26 -9.56
C SER A 26 8.76 2.83 -8.83
N ASN A 27 9.77 1.99 -8.61
CA ASN A 27 10.98 2.34 -7.86
C ASN A 27 10.67 2.79 -6.44
N VAL A 28 9.74 2.08 -5.81
CA VAL A 28 9.31 2.30 -4.42
C VAL A 28 9.83 1.15 -3.59
N ASN A 29 10.53 1.46 -2.51
CA ASN A 29 11.10 0.46 -1.63
C ASN A 29 10.15 0.14 -0.48
N VAL A 30 9.87 -1.14 -0.26
CA VAL A 30 9.04 -1.59 0.86
C VAL A 30 9.90 -1.69 2.10
N ALA A 31 9.59 -0.88 3.11
CA ALA A 31 10.35 -0.84 4.37
C ALA A 31 9.77 -1.79 5.40
N ASP A 32 8.45 -1.95 5.44
CA ASP A 32 7.80 -2.80 6.43
C ASP A 32 6.42 -3.22 5.93
N VAL A 33 5.94 -4.37 6.37
CA VAL A 33 4.63 -4.90 6.01
C VAL A 33 4.00 -5.55 7.23
N THR A 34 2.73 -5.23 7.48
CA THR A 34 1.93 -5.91 8.48
C THR A 34 0.66 -6.42 7.82
N GLN A 35 0.30 -7.66 8.11
CA GLN A 35 -0.90 -8.29 7.58
C GLN A 35 -1.74 -8.82 8.73
N THR A 36 -3.05 -8.70 8.61
CA THR A 36 -3.95 -9.26 9.59
C THR A 36 -5.21 -9.77 8.91
N ILE A 37 -5.84 -10.76 9.50
CA ILE A 37 -7.08 -11.33 8.99
C ILE A 37 -8.10 -11.22 10.11
N LEU A 38 -9.24 -10.60 9.80
CA LEU A 38 -10.35 -10.47 10.73
C LEU A 38 -11.58 -11.01 10.04
N GLN A 39 -12.06 -12.18 10.51
CA GLN A 39 -13.14 -12.89 9.85
C GLN A 39 -12.75 -13.19 8.39
N ASP A 40 -13.52 -12.68 7.44
CA ASP A 40 -13.26 -12.90 6.01
C ASP A 40 -12.42 -11.80 5.39
N TYR A 41 -12.01 -10.80 6.17
CA TYR A 41 -11.30 -9.65 5.64
C TYR A 41 -9.81 -9.76 5.88
N PHE A 42 -9.06 -9.48 4.82
CA PHE A 42 -7.62 -9.37 4.84
C PHE A 42 -7.26 -7.88 4.83
N THR A 43 -6.36 -7.48 5.71
CA THR A 43 -5.85 -6.11 5.77
C THR A 43 -4.34 -6.15 5.72
N MET A 44 -3.76 -5.39 4.80
CA MET A 44 -2.31 -5.25 4.68
C MET A 44 -1.95 -3.79 4.79
N ILE A 45 -0.98 -3.50 5.64
CA ILE A 45 -0.44 -2.15 5.81
C ILE A 45 1.03 -2.20 5.47
N MET A 46 1.46 -1.39 4.50
CA MET A 46 2.85 -1.35 4.06
C MET A 46 3.42 0.04 4.26
N LEU A 47 4.61 0.09 4.86
CA LEU A 47 5.38 1.33 4.94
C LEU A 47 6.39 1.31 3.80
N VAL A 48 6.37 2.33 2.96
CA VAL A 48 7.22 2.37 1.77
C VAL A 48 7.99 3.68 1.71
N GLU A 49 9.14 3.63 1.03
CA GLU A 49 9.99 4.80 0.79
C GLU A 49 9.80 5.25 -0.65
N ILE A 50 9.44 6.51 -0.83
CA ILE A 50 9.04 7.05 -2.13
C ILE A 50 9.97 8.13 -2.67
N GLU A 51 11.16 8.32 -2.07
CA GLU A 51 12.09 9.36 -2.54
C GLU A 51 12.47 9.20 -4.00
N LYS A 52 12.62 7.96 -4.44
CA LYS A 52 13.09 7.66 -5.80
C LYS A 52 11.98 7.18 -6.71
N MET A 53 10.74 7.38 -6.31
CA MET A 53 9.59 6.94 -7.09
C MET A 53 9.60 7.61 -8.46
N ASN A 54 9.32 6.82 -9.50
CA ASN A 54 9.35 7.30 -10.89
C ASN A 54 7.97 7.73 -11.41
N LEU A 55 6.99 7.80 -10.53
CA LEU A 55 5.64 8.24 -10.84
C LEU A 55 5.25 9.35 -9.86
N SER A 56 4.24 10.13 -10.22
CA SER A 56 3.63 11.04 -9.25
C SER A 56 2.89 10.20 -8.20
N PHE A 57 2.61 10.81 -7.05
CA PHE A 57 1.86 10.17 -5.98
C PHE A 57 0.50 9.67 -6.48
N GLU A 58 -0.19 10.49 -7.26
CA GLU A 58 -1.50 10.17 -7.81
C GLU A 58 -1.44 9.01 -8.80
N GLU A 59 -0.42 9.01 -9.66
CA GLU A 59 -0.21 7.92 -10.62
C GLU A 59 0.09 6.61 -9.92
N PHE A 60 0.87 6.66 -8.84
CA PHE A 60 1.19 5.49 -8.06
C PHE A 60 -0.07 4.91 -7.42
N ARG A 61 -0.91 5.76 -6.82
CA ARG A 61 -2.18 5.33 -6.24
C ARG A 61 -3.05 4.62 -7.27
N LYS A 62 -3.18 5.21 -8.46
CA LYS A 62 -3.96 4.61 -9.53
C LYS A 62 -3.41 3.26 -9.96
N LYS A 63 -2.08 3.17 -10.07
CA LYS A 63 -1.42 1.92 -10.45
C LYS A 63 -1.76 0.81 -9.45
N LEU A 64 -1.74 1.11 -8.15
CA LEU A 64 -2.07 0.13 -7.14
C LEU A 64 -3.53 -0.27 -7.20
N GLU A 65 -4.43 0.68 -7.42
CA GLU A 65 -5.86 0.38 -7.55
C GLU A 65 -6.12 -0.54 -8.74
N GLU A 66 -5.42 -0.34 -9.84
CA GLU A 66 -5.54 -1.19 -11.03
C GLU A 66 -4.92 -2.55 -10.84
N THR A 67 -3.88 -2.63 -10.01
CA THR A 67 -3.18 -3.88 -9.73
C THR A 67 -4.04 -4.85 -8.93
N VAL A 68 -4.83 -4.33 -7.99
CA VAL A 68 -5.71 -5.14 -7.15
C VAL A 68 -7.12 -4.53 -7.15
N PRO A 69 -7.83 -4.58 -8.29
CA PRO A 69 -9.09 -3.86 -8.45
C PRO A 69 -10.21 -4.33 -7.53
N GLU A 70 -10.13 -5.55 -7.02
CA GLU A 70 -11.13 -6.09 -6.09
C GLU A 70 -10.90 -5.67 -4.65
N MET A 71 -9.79 -4.96 -4.38
CA MET A 71 -9.42 -4.53 -3.03
C MET A 71 -9.63 -3.04 -2.87
N LYS A 72 -9.83 -2.60 -1.63
CA LYS A 72 -9.80 -1.18 -1.28
C LYS A 72 -8.36 -0.79 -0.99
N VAL A 73 -7.85 0.19 -1.71
CA VAL A 73 -6.46 0.64 -1.58
C VAL A 73 -6.43 2.11 -1.20
N HIS A 74 -5.67 2.42 -0.17
CA HIS A 74 -5.41 3.81 0.23
C HIS A 74 -3.90 4.01 0.28
N VAL A 75 -3.45 5.14 -0.23
CA VAL A 75 -2.04 5.53 -0.17
C VAL A 75 -1.99 6.93 0.44
N MET A 76 -1.21 7.09 1.49
CA MET A 76 -1.10 8.38 2.15
C MET A 76 0.33 8.62 2.63
N HIS A 77 0.71 9.88 2.75
CA HIS A 77 2.00 10.22 3.33
C HIS A 77 2.05 9.80 4.80
N GLU A 78 3.22 9.43 5.26
CA GLU A 78 3.43 8.98 6.63
C GLU A 78 2.91 9.99 7.66
N ASP A 79 3.12 11.28 7.40
CA ASP A 79 2.67 12.32 8.32
C ASP A 79 1.16 12.30 8.53
N ILE A 80 0.41 12.08 7.43
CA ILE A 80 -1.05 12.00 7.52
C ILE A 80 -1.48 10.78 8.32
N PHE A 81 -0.85 9.64 8.04
CA PHE A 81 -1.14 8.39 8.75
C PHE A 81 -0.88 8.54 10.24
N ASN A 82 0.26 9.12 10.61
CA ASN A 82 0.61 9.33 12.02
C ASN A 82 -0.37 10.25 12.71
N SER A 83 -0.85 11.29 12.02
CA SER A 83 -1.85 12.21 12.57
C SER A 83 -3.16 11.51 12.86
N MET A 84 -3.56 10.58 12.00
CA MET A 84 -4.81 9.84 12.17
C MET A 84 -4.77 8.85 13.33
N HIS A 85 -3.58 8.35 13.67
CA HIS A 85 -3.40 7.33 14.70
C HIS A 85 -2.77 7.89 15.98
N ARG A 86 -2.79 9.20 16.11
CA ARG A 86 -2.25 9.87 17.29
C ARG A 86 -3.25 9.83 18.42
N ILE A 87 -2.77 9.49 19.58
CA ILE A 87 -3.59 9.46 20.80
C ILE A 87 -3.33 10.70 21.63
#